data_e89ff907394b5df402b546d9ad677d16
#
_entry.id   e89ff907394b5df402b546d9ad677d16
#
_cell.length_a   1.000
_cell.length_b   1.000
_cell.length_c   1.000
_cell.angle_alpha   90.00
_cell.angle_beta   90.00
_cell.angle_gamma   90.00
#
_symmetry.space_group_name_H-M   'P 1'
#
loop_
_entity.id
_entity.type
_entity.pdbx_description
1 polymer ?
#
loop_
_entity_poly.entity_id
_entity_poly.type
_entity_poly.pdbx_seq_one_letter_code
_entity_poly.pdbx_strand_id
1 'polypeptide(L)'
;MSNAIPTELSVNGKNYSVIKLLGKGKGGYSYLASDGTNQYVLKQIHHEPCSYYQFGDKIQSELNDYNRLKKIGITMPKMLDIDIENERILKEYIEGDTIFDMVKADRVKSEYAEQVKAMCKLLYANNTNIDYFPTNFVVQNETLYYIDYECNDYMEEWNF
;
A
#
# COMPACT_ATOMS: atom_id res chain seq x y z
N MET A 1 1.05 25.41 12.12
CA MET A 1 1.50 24.32 11.23
C MET A 1 0.39 23.89 10.28
N SER A 2 0.64 24.00 9.04
CA SER A 2 -0.37 23.66 8.04
C SER A 2 -0.38 22.17 7.77
N ASN A 3 -1.58 21.60 7.76
CA ASN A 3 -1.80 20.22 7.33
C ASN A 3 -2.39 20.20 5.91
N ALA A 4 -2.17 21.28 5.18
CA ALA A 4 -2.72 21.38 3.84
C ALA A 4 -2.17 20.30 2.93
N ILE A 5 -3.06 19.75 2.11
CA ILE A 5 -2.68 18.79 1.08
C ILE A 5 -1.95 19.55 -0.02
N PRO A 6 -0.77 19.10 -0.47
CA PRO A 6 -0.10 19.77 -1.58
C PRO A 6 -0.96 19.67 -2.84
N THR A 7 -0.83 20.65 -3.73
CA THR A 7 -1.60 20.66 -4.98
C THR A 7 -0.90 19.87 -6.08
N GLU A 8 0.43 19.73 -5.97
CA GLU A 8 1.22 19.04 -6.97
C GLU A 8 2.45 18.44 -6.34
N LEU A 9 2.84 17.26 -6.79
CA LEU A 9 4.07 16.61 -6.38
C LEU A 9 4.75 16.03 -7.60
N SER A 10 6.08 16.04 -7.61
CA SER A 10 6.85 15.45 -8.70
C SER A 10 7.46 14.12 -8.29
N VAL A 11 7.59 13.23 -9.25
CA VAL A 11 8.31 11.95 -9.10
C VAL A 11 9.30 11.87 -10.25
N ASN A 12 10.59 11.88 -9.93
CA ASN A 12 11.67 11.85 -10.91
C ASN A 12 11.49 12.89 -12.04
N GLY A 13 11.08 14.11 -11.65
CA GLY A 13 10.94 15.22 -12.58
C GLY A 13 9.61 15.30 -13.31
N LYS A 14 8.72 14.34 -13.14
CA LYS A 14 7.38 14.39 -13.72
C LYS A 14 6.38 14.86 -12.68
N ASN A 15 5.58 15.86 -13.03
CA ASN A 15 4.60 16.45 -12.11
C ASN A 15 3.26 15.73 -12.15
N TYR A 16 2.67 15.59 -10.96
CA TYR A 16 1.34 14.98 -10.79
C TYR A 16 0.48 15.91 -9.97
N SER A 17 -0.77 16.11 -10.40
CA SER A 17 -1.74 16.88 -9.64
C SER A 17 -2.28 16.02 -8.51
N VAL A 18 -2.30 16.57 -7.30
CA VAL A 18 -2.84 15.85 -6.14
C VAL A 18 -4.34 16.13 -6.05
N ILE A 19 -5.13 15.05 -6.09
CA ILE A 19 -6.59 15.15 -6.05
C ILE A 19 -7.10 15.15 -4.61
N LYS A 20 -6.62 14.20 -3.80
CA LYS A 20 -7.04 14.09 -2.40
C LYS A 20 -6.09 13.19 -1.63
N LEU A 21 -6.16 13.29 -0.30
CA LEU A 21 -5.45 12.39 0.59
C LEU A 21 -6.27 11.10 0.73
N LEU A 22 -5.64 9.95 0.47
CA LEU A 22 -6.27 8.65 0.64
C LEU A 22 -6.03 8.09 2.04
N GLY A 23 -4.88 8.35 2.61
CA GLY A 23 -4.56 7.87 3.94
C GLY A 23 -3.24 8.36 4.45
N LYS A 24 -3.05 8.23 5.76
CA LYS A 24 -1.81 8.58 6.45
C LYS A 24 -1.42 7.40 7.33
N GLY A 25 -0.21 6.90 7.13
CA GLY A 25 0.36 5.84 7.96
C GLY A 25 1.59 6.30 8.70
N LYS A 26 2.25 5.38 9.39
CA LYS A 26 3.50 5.67 10.11
C LYS A 26 4.63 6.09 9.17
N GLY A 27 4.62 5.56 7.96
CA GLY A 27 5.68 5.77 6.99
C GLY A 27 5.43 6.89 6.00
N GLY A 28 4.18 7.28 5.76
CA GLY A 28 3.92 8.28 4.74
C GLY A 28 2.48 8.65 4.55
N TYR A 29 2.29 9.58 3.63
CA TYR A 29 0.96 10.02 3.17
C TYR A 29 0.72 9.42 1.80
N SER A 30 -0.47 8.85 1.59
CA SER A 30 -0.87 8.33 0.27
C SER A 30 -1.90 9.25 -0.33
N TYR A 31 -1.60 9.75 -1.53
CA TYR A 31 -2.48 10.67 -2.26
C TYR A 31 -3.00 10.03 -3.53
N LEU A 32 -4.22 10.37 -3.89
CA LEU A 32 -4.71 10.11 -5.24
C LEU A 32 -4.17 11.23 -6.12
N ALA A 33 -3.46 10.88 -7.17
CA ALA A 33 -2.79 11.84 -8.04
C ALA A 33 -3.09 11.54 -9.51
N SER A 34 -2.89 12.54 -10.37
CA SER A 34 -3.20 12.42 -11.80
C SER A 34 -2.11 13.08 -12.63
N ASP A 35 -1.82 12.49 -13.78
CA ASP A 35 -0.93 13.10 -14.79
C ASP A 35 -1.73 13.82 -15.88
N GLY A 36 -3.05 13.98 -15.67
CA GLY A 36 -3.95 14.57 -16.64
C GLY A 36 -4.66 13.55 -17.51
N THR A 37 -4.19 12.30 -17.53
CA THR A 37 -4.77 11.21 -18.31
C THR A 37 -5.22 10.06 -17.42
N ASN A 38 -4.36 9.66 -16.50
CA ASN A 38 -4.60 8.52 -15.61
C ASN A 38 -4.45 8.93 -14.16
N GLN A 39 -5.01 8.10 -13.28
CA GLN A 39 -4.91 8.28 -11.84
C GLN A 39 -3.96 7.27 -11.24
N TYR A 40 -3.25 7.70 -10.19
CA TYR A 40 -2.24 6.89 -9.52
C TYR A 40 -2.32 7.12 -8.02
N VAL A 41 -1.66 6.26 -7.25
CA VAL A 41 -1.38 6.53 -5.84
C VAL A 41 0.05 7.06 -5.77
N LEU A 42 0.22 8.23 -5.17
CA LEU A 42 1.53 8.82 -4.93
C LEU A 42 1.74 8.84 -3.42
N LYS A 43 2.75 8.12 -2.97
CA LYS A 43 3.08 8.06 -1.54
C LYS A 43 4.27 8.97 -1.25
N GLN A 44 4.10 9.88 -0.30
CA GLN A 44 5.17 10.72 0.22
C GLN A 44 5.61 10.17 1.57
N ILE A 45 6.85 9.72 1.65
CA ILE A 45 7.42 9.28 2.92
C ILE A 45 7.53 10.48 3.84
N HIS A 46 7.26 10.31 5.13
CA HIS A 46 7.48 11.34 6.13
C HIS A 46 8.40 10.82 7.24
N HIS A 47 9.00 11.73 7.96
CA HIS A 47 9.88 11.42 9.08
C HIS A 47 9.35 12.04 10.38
N GLU A 48 8.03 12.10 10.51
CA GLU A 48 7.39 12.63 11.71
C GLU A 48 7.71 11.72 12.90
N PRO A 49 7.94 12.28 14.08
CA PRO A 49 8.30 11.49 15.25
C PRO A 49 7.24 10.45 15.59
N CYS A 50 7.72 9.26 15.97
CA CYS A 50 6.87 8.16 16.41
C CYS A 50 7.63 7.40 17.47
N SER A 51 7.05 7.26 18.66
CA SER A 51 7.76 6.75 19.82
C SER A 51 8.27 5.33 19.69
N TYR A 52 7.69 4.54 18.81
CA TYR A 52 8.05 3.13 18.65
C TYR A 52 8.66 2.81 17.28
N TYR A 53 8.86 3.81 16.45
CA TYR A 53 9.36 3.60 15.08
C TYR A 53 10.82 4.00 14.97
N GLN A 54 11.63 3.12 14.42
CA GLN A 54 13.02 3.39 14.14
C GLN A 54 13.15 4.00 12.76
N PHE A 55 13.73 5.19 12.69
CA PHE A 55 13.88 5.89 11.42
C PHE A 55 15.10 5.37 10.67
N GLY A 56 14.92 4.34 9.91
CA GLY A 56 15.90 3.90 8.96
C GLY A 56 15.57 4.47 7.58
N ASP A 57 16.02 3.79 6.56
CA ASP A 57 15.71 4.15 5.17
C ASP A 57 14.34 3.58 4.81
N LYS A 58 13.30 4.36 5.08
CA LYS A 58 11.91 3.94 4.88
C LYS A 58 11.61 3.61 3.42
N ILE A 59 12.13 4.41 2.50
CA ILE A 59 11.85 4.21 1.08
C ILE A 59 12.51 2.94 0.57
N GLN A 60 13.72 2.66 1.03
CA GLN A 60 14.41 1.42 0.67
C GLN A 60 13.70 0.21 1.27
N SER A 61 13.20 0.33 2.50
CA SER A 61 12.43 -0.73 3.15
C SER A 61 11.16 -1.04 2.36
N GLU A 62 10.47 -0.02 1.90
CA GLU A 62 9.24 -0.23 1.13
C GLU A 62 9.54 -0.89 -0.21
N LEU A 63 10.62 -0.49 -0.86
CA LEU A 63 11.06 -1.12 -2.11
C LEU A 63 11.41 -2.60 -1.89
N ASN A 64 12.14 -2.89 -0.80
CA ASN A 64 12.51 -4.25 -0.47
C ASN A 64 11.28 -5.12 -0.19
N ASP A 65 10.31 -4.59 0.56
CA ASP A 65 9.07 -5.29 0.87
C ASP A 65 8.26 -5.55 -0.40
N TYR A 66 8.16 -4.55 -1.27
CA TYR A 66 7.48 -4.71 -2.55
C TYR A 66 8.10 -5.83 -3.38
N ASN A 67 9.43 -5.82 -3.52
CA ASN A 67 10.12 -6.84 -4.30
C ASN A 67 9.94 -8.24 -3.70
N ARG A 68 9.96 -8.34 -2.38
CA ARG A 68 9.75 -9.60 -1.67
C ARG A 68 8.34 -10.15 -1.94
N LEU A 69 7.32 -9.32 -1.79
CA LEU A 69 5.94 -9.74 -2.02
C LEU A 69 5.66 -10.05 -3.49
N LYS A 70 6.27 -9.29 -4.39
CA LYS A 70 6.15 -9.54 -5.82
C LYS A 70 6.74 -10.90 -6.19
N LYS A 71 7.90 -11.23 -5.63
CA LYS A 71 8.56 -12.51 -5.88
C LYS A 71 7.72 -13.68 -5.34
N ILE A 72 7.05 -13.48 -4.21
CA ILE A 72 6.15 -14.47 -3.61
C ILE A 72 4.91 -14.69 -4.49
N GLY A 73 4.48 -13.65 -5.21
CA GLY A 73 3.31 -13.73 -6.10
C GLY A 73 2.05 -13.13 -5.51
N ILE A 74 2.18 -12.20 -4.57
CA ILE A 74 1.03 -11.53 -3.97
C ILE A 74 0.43 -10.52 -4.96
N THR A 75 -0.89 -10.54 -5.11
CA THR A 75 -1.59 -9.60 -5.98
C THR A 75 -1.61 -8.21 -5.35
N MET A 76 -0.94 -7.26 -5.99
CA MET A 76 -0.72 -5.91 -5.47
C MET A 76 -0.74 -4.88 -6.60
N PRO A 77 -0.96 -3.59 -6.27
CA PRO A 77 -0.69 -2.54 -7.23
C PRO A 77 0.79 -2.56 -7.62
N LYS A 78 1.06 -2.31 -8.88
CA LYS A 78 2.45 -2.23 -9.34
C LYS A 78 3.09 -0.94 -8.86
N MET A 79 4.35 -1.02 -8.44
CA MET A 79 5.17 0.16 -8.21
C MET A 79 5.63 0.65 -9.58
N LEU A 80 5.17 1.83 -9.97
CA LEU A 80 5.42 2.36 -11.32
C LEU A 80 6.67 3.20 -11.38
N ASP A 81 7.00 3.90 -10.30
CA ASP A 81 8.18 4.74 -10.22
C ASP A 81 8.56 4.96 -8.77
N ILE A 82 9.82 5.25 -8.53
CA ILE A 82 10.32 5.52 -7.19
C ILE A 82 11.35 6.64 -7.27
N ASP A 83 11.12 7.69 -6.48
CA ASP A 83 11.99 8.86 -6.39
C ASP A 83 12.70 8.80 -5.05
N ILE A 84 13.90 8.25 -5.04
CA ILE A 84 14.67 8.03 -3.82
C ILE A 84 15.01 9.36 -3.15
N GLU A 85 15.40 10.35 -3.94
CA GLU A 85 15.86 11.63 -3.42
C GLU A 85 14.74 12.37 -2.68
N ASN A 86 13.56 12.39 -3.26
CA ASN A 86 12.39 13.06 -2.65
C ASN A 86 11.56 12.13 -1.79
N GLU A 87 11.92 10.87 -1.71
CA GLU A 87 11.23 9.83 -0.94
C GLU A 87 9.77 9.72 -1.32
N ARG A 88 9.53 9.57 -2.62
CA ARG A 88 8.18 9.41 -3.18
C ARG A 88 8.09 8.13 -4.00
N ILE A 89 6.91 7.51 -3.94
CA ILE A 89 6.62 6.28 -4.68
C ILE A 89 5.34 6.51 -5.47
N LEU A 90 5.37 6.14 -6.75
CA LEU A 90 4.19 6.16 -7.60
C LEU A 90 3.73 4.73 -7.80
N LYS A 91 2.46 4.47 -7.50
CA LYS A 91 1.87 3.14 -7.60
C LYS A 91 0.61 3.17 -8.46
N GLU A 92 0.28 2.02 -9.00
CA GLU A 92 -0.99 1.79 -9.65
C GLU A 92 -2.13 2.06 -8.66
N TYR A 93 -3.17 2.77 -9.12
CA TYR A 93 -4.35 3.00 -8.30
C TYR A 93 -5.36 1.88 -8.55
N ILE A 94 -5.69 1.15 -7.50
CA ILE A 94 -6.70 0.09 -7.55
C ILE A 94 -8.02 0.70 -7.09
N GLU A 95 -8.88 1.00 -8.04
CA GLU A 95 -10.19 1.57 -7.73
C GLU A 95 -11.15 0.49 -7.29
N GLY A 96 -11.76 0.67 -6.12
CA GLY A 96 -12.71 -0.29 -5.58
C GLY A 96 -12.92 -0.05 -4.09
N ASP A 97 -13.74 -0.88 -3.48
CA ASP A 97 -14.02 -0.80 -2.05
C ASP A 97 -13.00 -1.63 -1.26
N THR A 98 -12.66 -1.13 -0.06
CA THR A 98 -11.84 -1.93 0.86
C THR A 98 -12.70 -3.04 1.45
N ILE A 99 -12.05 -4.10 1.91
CA ILE A 99 -12.75 -5.17 2.65
C ILE A 99 -13.39 -4.59 3.90
N PHE A 100 -12.75 -3.59 4.54
CA PHE A 100 -13.32 -2.91 5.71
C PHE A 100 -14.69 -2.31 5.38
N ASP A 101 -14.80 -1.58 4.28
CA ASP A 101 -16.06 -0.98 3.86
C ASP A 101 -17.10 -2.03 3.47
N MET A 102 -16.67 -3.12 2.86
CA MET A 102 -17.56 -4.22 2.49
C MET A 102 -18.12 -4.93 3.71
N VAL A 103 -17.32 -5.12 4.75
CA VAL A 103 -17.79 -5.70 6.01
C VAL A 103 -18.86 -4.81 6.64
N LYS A 104 -18.63 -3.50 6.67
CA LYS A 104 -19.60 -2.55 7.21
C LYS A 104 -20.91 -2.55 6.44
N ALA A 105 -20.83 -2.78 5.13
CA ALA A 105 -22.02 -2.80 4.25
C ALA A 105 -22.59 -4.20 4.05
N ASP A 106 -22.02 -5.21 4.71
CA ASP A 106 -22.44 -6.62 4.60
C ASP A 106 -22.41 -7.12 3.14
N ARG A 107 -21.33 -6.78 2.43
CA ARG A 107 -21.16 -7.13 1.01
C ARG A 107 -19.96 -8.04 0.75
N VAL A 108 -19.39 -8.65 1.80
CA VAL A 108 -18.23 -9.54 1.65
C VAL A 108 -18.69 -10.87 1.06
N LYS A 109 -18.00 -11.30 0.00
CA LYS A 109 -18.27 -12.60 -0.64
C LYS A 109 -17.25 -13.62 -0.17
N SER A 110 -17.64 -14.89 -0.16
CA SER A 110 -16.72 -15.97 0.23
C SER A 110 -15.49 -16.06 -0.66
N GLU A 111 -15.60 -15.67 -1.95
CA GLU A 111 -14.47 -15.65 -2.88
C GLU A 111 -13.34 -14.74 -2.40
N TYR A 112 -13.65 -13.67 -1.68
CA TYR A 112 -12.61 -12.78 -1.17
C TYR A 112 -11.82 -13.44 -0.05
N ALA A 113 -12.52 -14.18 0.83
CA ALA A 113 -11.87 -14.95 1.87
C ALA A 113 -10.97 -16.04 1.28
N GLU A 114 -11.41 -16.67 0.19
CA GLU A 114 -10.59 -17.67 -0.49
C GLU A 114 -9.32 -17.05 -1.08
N GLN A 115 -9.41 -15.84 -1.61
CA GLN A 115 -8.24 -15.14 -2.14
C GLN A 115 -7.25 -14.78 -1.02
N VAL A 116 -7.74 -14.36 0.14
CA VAL A 116 -6.88 -14.11 1.30
C VAL A 116 -6.21 -15.39 1.76
N LYS A 117 -6.95 -16.50 1.80
CA LYS A 117 -6.37 -17.81 2.15
C LYS A 117 -5.27 -18.23 1.18
N ALA A 118 -5.46 -17.98 -0.11
CA ALA A 118 -4.44 -18.28 -1.11
C ALA A 118 -3.18 -17.45 -0.88
N MET A 119 -3.34 -16.17 -0.54
CA MET A 119 -2.22 -15.31 -0.17
C MET A 119 -1.50 -15.84 1.06
N CYS A 120 -2.26 -16.27 2.09
CA CYS A 120 -1.69 -16.81 3.31
C CYS A 120 -0.82 -18.03 3.04
N LYS A 121 -1.27 -18.92 2.15
CA LYS A 121 -0.49 -20.12 1.80
C LYS A 121 0.84 -19.73 1.15
N LEU A 122 0.82 -18.77 0.23
CA LEU A 122 2.03 -18.30 -0.42
C LEU A 122 2.98 -17.66 0.57
N LEU A 123 2.45 -16.83 1.45
CA LEU A 123 3.22 -16.12 2.47
C LEU A 123 3.85 -17.12 3.45
N TYR A 124 3.05 -18.04 3.94
CA TYR A 124 3.52 -19.07 4.88
C TYR A 124 4.66 -19.90 4.26
N ALA A 125 4.48 -20.32 3.01
CA ALA A 125 5.50 -21.11 2.31
C ALA A 125 6.81 -20.34 2.14
N ASN A 126 6.78 -19.01 2.19
CA ASN A 126 7.94 -18.15 2.05
C ASN A 126 8.36 -17.48 3.36
N ASN A 127 7.88 -18.01 4.47
CA ASN A 127 8.22 -17.52 5.82
C ASN A 127 7.99 -16.02 5.97
N THR A 128 6.88 -15.53 5.43
CA THR A 128 6.55 -14.11 5.37
C THR A 128 5.15 -13.86 5.92
N ASN A 129 4.95 -12.70 6.52
CA ASN A 129 3.65 -12.27 7.02
C ASN A 129 3.36 -10.85 6.55
N ILE A 130 2.07 -10.52 6.44
CA ILE A 130 1.61 -9.17 6.06
C ILE A 130 0.64 -8.67 7.12
N ASP A 131 0.24 -7.40 6.99
CA ASP A 131 -0.77 -6.82 7.86
C ASP A 131 -2.15 -7.12 7.29
N TYR A 132 -2.87 -8.03 7.93
CA TYR A 132 -4.19 -8.51 7.48
C TYR A 132 -5.35 -7.58 7.82
N PHE A 133 -5.06 -6.35 8.24
CA PHE A 133 -6.13 -5.41 8.58
C PHE A 133 -7.00 -5.13 7.35
N PRO A 134 -8.35 -5.15 7.49
CA PRO A 134 -9.25 -5.08 6.32
C PRO A 134 -9.10 -3.83 5.44
N THR A 135 -8.56 -2.74 5.97
CA THR A 135 -8.33 -1.53 5.16
C THR A 135 -7.18 -1.70 4.17
N ASN A 136 -6.37 -2.75 4.33
CA ASN A 136 -5.22 -3.00 3.44
C ASN A 136 -5.58 -3.84 2.22
N PHE A 137 -6.84 -4.19 2.04
CA PHE A 137 -7.31 -4.98 0.91
C PHE A 137 -8.40 -4.23 0.16
N VAL A 138 -8.25 -4.16 -1.15
CA VAL A 138 -9.24 -3.53 -2.04
C VAL A 138 -9.65 -4.57 -3.08
N VAL A 139 -10.94 -4.59 -3.41
CA VAL A 139 -11.47 -5.47 -4.45
C VAL A 139 -11.77 -4.64 -5.69
N GLN A 140 -11.17 -5.05 -6.82
CA GLN A 140 -11.45 -4.47 -8.12
C GLN A 140 -11.77 -5.60 -9.09
N ASN A 141 -12.94 -5.52 -9.72
CA ASN A 141 -13.39 -6.56 -10.66
C ASN A 141 -13.29 -7.97 -10.07
N GLU A 142 -13.75 -8.10 -8.81
CA GLU A 142 -13.77 -9.37 -8.05
C GLU A 142 -12.39 -9.92 -7.72
N THR A 143 -11.33 -9.16 -7.97
CA THR A 143 -9.96 -9.52 -7.60
C THR A 143 -9.55 -8.73 -6.37
N LEU A 144 -9.00 -9.43 -5.38
CA LEU A 144 -8.54 -8.84 -4.13
C LEU A 144 -7.08 -8.44 -4.26
N TYR A 145 -6.77 -7.17 -3.91
CA TYR A 145 -5.43 -6.62 -3.93
C TYR A 145 -4.98 -6.25 -2.54
N TYR A 146 -3.76 -6.62 -2.18
CA TYR A 146 -3.11 -6.12 -0.97
C TYR A 146 -2.43 -4.79 -1.35
N ILE A 147 -2.95 -3.68 -0.83
CA ILE A 147 -2.55 -2.36 -1.29
C ILE A 147 -1.41 -1.73 -0.48
N ASP A 148 -1.02 -2.35 0.61
CA ASP A 148 0.13 -1.90 1.40
C ASP A 148 1.30 -2.85 1.13
N TYR A 149 2.49 -2.33 0.89
CA TYR A 149 3.65 -3.18 0.57
C TYR A 149 4.35 -3.74 1.81
N GLU A 150 3.86 -3.45 3.00
CA GLU A 150 4.52 -3.87 4.23
C GLU A 150 4.48 -5.39 4.41
N CYS A 151 5.63 -5.98 4.74
CA CYS A 151 5.70 -7.38 5.10
C CYS A 151 6.85 -7.61 6.10
N ASN A 152 6.78 -8.74 6.80
CA ASN A 152 7.74 -9.12 7.83
C ASN A 152 8.01 -10.61 7.75
N ASP A 153 9.03 -11.06 8.48
CA ASP A 153 9.26 -12.48 8.65
C ASP A 153 8.09 -13.09 9.42
N TYR A 154 7.76 -14.34 9.10
CA TYR A 154 6.69 -15.02 9.79
C TYR A 154 7.05 -15.21 11.27
N MET A 155 6.11 -14.84 12.13
CA MET A 155 6.22 -15.04 13.57
C MET A 155 4.91 -15.66 14.05
N GLU A 156 5.00 -16.75 14.80
CA GLU A 156 3.83 -17.50 15.22
C GLU A 156 2.81 -16.65 15.97
N GLU A 157 3.28 -15.77 16.85
CA GLU A 157 2.38 -14.91 17.63
C GLU A 157 1.67 -13.85 16.78
N TRP A 158 2.07 -13.70 15.52
CA TRP A 158 1.46 -12.74 14.59
C TRP A 158 0.61 -13.45 13.51
N ASN A 159 0.45 -14.74 13.66
CA ASN A 159 -0.31 -15.53 12.70
C ASN A 159 -1.80 -15.46 13.05
N PHE A 160 -2.62 -15.21 12.04
CA PHE A 160 -4.07 -15.11 12.18
C PHE A 160 -4.78 -16.29 11.55
#